data_b39d58f26ddc1ce1f4ab131ca66d06b7
#
_entry.id   b39d58f26ddc1ce1f4ab131ca66d06b7
#
_cell.length_a   1.000
_cell.length_b   1.000
_cell.length_c   1.000
_cell.angle_alpha   90.00
_cell.angle_beta   90.00
_cell.angle_gamma   90.00
#
_symmetry.space_group_name_H-M   'P 1'
#
loop_
_entity.id
_entity.type
_entity.pdbx_description
1 polymer ?
#
loop_
_entity_poly.entity_id
_entity_poly.type
_entity_poly.pdbx_seq_one_letter_code
_entity_poly.pdbx_strand_id
1 'polypeptide(L)'
;MLLPLLRTRIRPYRRLLALVVVLQLVQSLAGLLLPTLNADLVNGGVLRGDTGHVLGTGGAMLAVTLLQVTAAGAAVFAAARVAMGVGRDLRSEVFRRVQGFSVREVGRFGPASLITRTTNDVQQVQTLTVLALTTLVAAPLMCFGGTALALAQDVPLALLLLLFVPVLAGTVLLVVRRMPPLFRTTQERVDRVNQVLREQIGGARVVRAFVRDHHEQRRFGAANDALTAVSLRVGRLTALMYPLVIVVWELATVAVLWAGGHRLEDGTLQAGALIAFLGYLLQIFMAVMMTMFLLMQLPRAEVSAGRIREVLDTEPSVAPPAAPVRRLRDPGHLEVRDVHFSYPGAQEPVLRGVSLTARPGRTTAVIGSTGSGKSTLLSLVPRLFDPTAGEVLIGGVDVRALDPDLRARTVGLVPQKPYLFSGTVASNLRYGRPDATDEELWHALAVAQAREFVEALPDGLDAPVDQGGTNLSGGQRQRLAIARTLVARPAVYLFDDSFSALDNRTDALLRAALAKETADATVVIVAQRVATVRGADRIVVLDEGRVVGTGTHEELLRDDPTYREIVLSQLTEEDAA
;
A
#
# COMPACT_ATOMS: atom_id res chain seq x y z
N MET A 1 6.57 -2.96 -17.38
CA MET A 1 6.36 -3.53 -16.03
C MET A 1 4.96 -4.13 -15.84
N LEU A 2 3.93 -3.50 -16.38
CA LEU A 2 2.53 -3.93 -16.28
C LEU A 2 2.23 -5.29 -16.94
N LEU A 3 2.70 -5.52 -18.16
CA LEU A 3 2.42 -6.75 -18.92
C LEU A 3 2.88 -8.04 -18.20
N PRO A 4 4.10 -8.14 -17.67
CA PRO A 4 4.53 -9.31 -16.88
C PRO A 4 3.68 -9.51 -15.62
N LEU A 5 3.31 -8.40 -14.94
CA LEU A 5 2.46 -8.44 -13.75
C LEU A 5 1.08 -9.03 -14.06
N LEU A 6 0.44 -8.56 -15.14
CA LEU A 6 -0.90 -8.99 -15.52
C LEU A 6 -0.91 -10.40 -16.13
N ARG A 7 0.07 -10.75 -16.98
CA ARG A 7 0.11 -12.04 -17.67
C ARG A 7 0.01 -13.24 -16.72
N THR A 8 0.70 -13.17 -15.58
CA THR A 8 0.71 -14.26 -14.60
C THR A 8 -0.62 -14.34 -13.85
N ARG A 9 -1.24 -13.19 -13.54
CA ARG A 9 -2.44 -13.09 -12.69
C ARG A 9 -3.75 -13.16 -13.44
N ILE A 10 -3.74 -12.97 -14.76
CA ILE A 10 -4.90 -13.20 -15.63
C ILE A 10 -5.08 -14.68 -15.98
N ARG A 11 -4.02 -15.49 -15.91
CA ARG A 11 -4.08 -16.94 -16.23
C ARG A 11 -5.20 -17.72 -15.53
N PRO A 12 -5.49 -17.53 -14.25
CA PRO A 12 -6.60 -18.23 -13.59
C PRO A 12 -7.96 -17.94 -14.21
N TYR A 13 -8.11 -16.77 -14.84
CA TYR A 13 -9.36 -16.27 -15.43
C TYR A 13 -9.50 -16.58 -16.94
N ARG A 14 -8.67 -17.48 -17.51
CA ARG A 14 -8.60 -17.76 -18.96
C ARG A 14 -9.95 -18.09 -19.61
N ARG A 15 -10.86 -18.76 -18.90
CA ARG A 15 -12.21 -19.08 -19.41
C ARG A 15 -13.07 -17.82 -19.56
N LEU A 16 -13.06 -16.96 -18.53
CA LEU A 16 -13.75 -15.67 -18.58
C LEU A 16 -13.13 -14.76 -19.62
N LEU A 17 -11.80 -14.76 -19.78
CA LEU A 17 -11.11 -14.00 -20.81
C LEU A 17 -11.52 -14.44 -22.21
N ALA A 18 -11.59 -15.76 -22.48
CA ALA A 18 -12.09 -16.29 -23.74
C ALA A 18 -13.54 -15.86 -24.00
N LEU A 19 -14.40 -15.89 -22.99
CA LEU A 19 -15.77 -15.41 -23.06
C LEU A 19 -15.82 -13.91 -23.41
N VAL A 20 -15.00 -13.07 -22.77
CA VAL A 20 -14.89 -11.64 -23.10
C VAL A 20 -14.54 -11.44 -24.56
N VAL A 21 -13.52 -12.16 -25.07
CA VAL A 21 -13.11 -12.06 -26.48
C VAL A 21 -14.24 -12.46 -27.43
N VAL A 22 -14.93 -13.57 -27.17
CA VAL A 22 -16.06 -14.02 -27.99
C VAL A 22 -17.20 -13.00 -27.98
N LEU A 23 -17.58 -12.50 -26.81
CA LEU A 23 -18.65 -11.50 -26.68
C LEU A 23 -18.26 -10.19 -27.36
N GLN A 24 -17.01 -9.76 -27.27
CA GLN A 24 -16.50 -8.58 -27.97
C GLN A 24 -16.52 -8.77 -29.50
N LEU A 25 -16.17 -9.97 -29.99
CA LEU A 25 -16.28 -10.30 -31.42
C LEU A 25 -17.74 -10.23 -31.87
N VAL A 26 -18.67 -10.86 -31.15
CA VAL A 26 -20.10 -10.82 -31.47
C VAL A 26 -20.63 -9.39 -31.48
N GLN A 27 -20.34 -8.61 -30.43
CA GLN A 27 -20.73 -7.20 -30.33
C GLN A 27 -20.19 -6.37 -31.52
N SER A 28 -18.91 -6.51 -31.84
CA SER A 28 -18.27 -5.72 -32.89
C SER A 28 -18.77 -6.10 -34.26
N LEU A 29 -18.94 -7.41 -34.55
CA LEU A 29 -19.49 -7.89 -35.80
C LEU A 29 -20.95 -7.45 -35.99
N ALA A 30 -21.77 -7.57 -34.95
CA ALA A 30 -23.15 -7.08 -34.95
C ALA A 30 -23.21 -5.56 -35.23
N GLY A 31 -22.32 -4.77 -34.54
CA GLY A 31 -22.20 -3.34 -34.80
C GLY A 31 -21.82 -3.01 -36.24
N LEU A 32 -20.87 -3.72 -36.81
CA LEU A 32 -20.42 -3.53 -38.18
C LEU A 32 -21.48 -3.93 -39.25
N LEU A 33 -22.40 -4.84 -38.91
CA LEU A 33 -23.48 -5.24 -39.81
C LEU A 33 -24.58 -4.17 -39.90
N LEU A 34 -24.80 -3.33 -38.87
CA LEU A 34 -25.89 -2.33 -38.86
C LEU A 34 -25.82 -1.31 -40.02
N PRO A 35 -24.66 -0.69 -40.32
CA PRO A 35 -24.58 0.20 -41.48
C PRO A 35 -24.90 -0.50 -42.81
N THR A 36 -24.50 -1.79 -43.00
CA THR A 36 -24.85 -2.56 -44.21
C THR A 36 -26.36 -2.79 -44.30
N LEU A 37 -27.02 -3.19 -43.22
CA LEU A 37 -28.47 -3.37 -43.16
C LEU A 37 -29.21 -2.04 -43.40
N ASN A 38 -28.67 -0.93 -42.89
CA ASN A 38 -29.21 0.39 -43.16
C ASN A 38 -29.15 0.76 -44.63
N ALA A 39 -28.03 0.43 -45.30
CA ALA A 39 -27.91 0.59 -46.76
C ALA A 39 -28.97 -0.22 -47.52
N ASP A 40 -29.18 -1.47 -47.15
CA ASP A 40 -30.19 -2.34 -47.74
C ASP A 40 -31.61 -1.84 -47.50
N LEU A 41 -31.91 -1.40 -46.28
CA LEU A 41 -33.21 -0.79 -45.94
C LEU A 41 -33.50 0.44 -46.80
N VAL A 42 -32.52 1.30 -47.04
CA VAL A 42 -32.69 2.51 -47.89
C VAL A 42 -32.84 2.12 -49.37
N ASN A 43 -31.91 1.30 -49.90
CA ASN A 43 -31.89 0.98 -51.33
C ASN A 43 -33.03 0.03 -51.74
N GLY A 44 -33.36 -0.98 -50.94
CA GLY A 44 -34.39 -1.99 -51.24
C GLY A 44 -35.79 -1.57 -50.85
N GLY A 45 -35.89 -0.84 -49.71
CA GLY A 45 -37.17 -0.46 -49.12
C GLY A 45 -37.59 0.97 -49.43
N VAL A 46 -36.89 1.96 -48.89
CA VAL A 46 -37.30 3.37 -48.89
C VAL A 46 -37.37 3.92 -50.34
N LEU A 47 -36.31 3.73 -51.13
CA LEU A 47 -36.24 4.26 -52.48
C LEU A 47 -37.19 3.54 -53.47
N ARG A 48 -37.63 2.31 -53.16
CA ARG A 48 -38.58 1.54 -53.94
C ARG A 48 -40.00 1.61 -53.43
N GLY A 49 -40.24 2.25 -52.30
CA GLY A 49 -41.54 2.32 -51.66
C GLY A 49 -42.06 0.97 -51.13
N ASP A 50 -41.19 0.00 -50.95
CA ASP A 50 -41.54 -1.33 -50.42
C ASP A 50 -41.56 -1.35 -48.90
N THR A 51 -42.73 -1.15 -48.34
CA THR A 51 -42.98 -1.15 -46.88
C THR A 51 -42.74 -2.52 -46.26
N GLY A 52 -42.94 -3.63 -46.98
CA GLY A 52 -42.66 -4.98 -46.51
C GLY A 52 -41.17 -5.19 -46.28
N HIS A 53 -40.32 -4.76 -47.24
CA HIS A 53 -38.87 -4.80 -47.11
C HIS A 53 -38.38 -3.90 -45.96
N VAL A 54 -38.93 -2.69 -45.79
CA VAL A 54 -38.60 -1.77 -44.67
C VAL A 54 -38.91 -2.42 -43.31
N LEU A 55 -40.08 -3.03 -43.16
CA LEU A 55 -40.43 -3.70 -41.89
C LEU A 55 -39.58 -4.95 -41.61
N GLY A 56 -39.27 -5.76 -42.65
CA GLY A 56 -38.42 -6.94 -42.55
C GLY A 56 -36.98 -6.59 -42.13
N THR A 57 -36.35 -5.67 -42.88
CA THR A 57 -34.96 -5.22 -42.62
C THR A 57 -34.89 -4.44 -41.30
N GLY A 58 -35.90 -3.61 -40.99
CA GLY A 58 -36.01 -2.92 -39.67
C GLY A 58 -36.09 -3.89 -38.50
N GLY A 59 -36.88 -4.98 -38.66
CA GLY A 59 -36.94 -6.06 -37.69
C GLY A 59 -35.59 -6.77 -37.49
N ALA A 60 -34.88 -7.06 -38.60
CA ALA A 60 -33.53 -7.62 -38.54
C ALA A 60 -32.53 -6.67 -37.83
N MET A 61 -32.58 -5.36 -38.15
CA MET A 61 -31.76 -4.36 -37.49
C MET A 61 -32.02 -4.31 -35.98
N LEU A 62 -33.29 -4.38 -35.53
CA LEU A 62 -33.67 -4.44 -34.13
C LEU A 62 -33.08 -5.69 -33.45
N ALA A 63 -33.20 -6.85 -34.07
CA ALA A 63 -32.65 -8.11 -33.55
C ALA A 63 -31.13 -8.04 -33.42
N VAL A 64 -30.41 -7.52 -34.44
CA VAL A 64 -28.96 -7.32 -34.40
C VAL A 64 -28.55 -6.32 -33.31
N THR A 65 -29.32 -5.23 -33.16
CA THR A 65 -29.06 -4.24 -32.09
C THR A 65 -29.24 -4.86 -30.70
N LEU A 66 -30.30 -5.63 -30.48
CA LEU A 66 -30.52 -6.35 -29.22
C LEU A 66 -29.38 -7.35 -28.92
N LEU A 67 -28.92 -8.10 -29.93
CA LEU A 67 -27.76 -8.98 -29.82
C LEU A 67 -26.50 -8.18 -29.47
N GLN A 68 -26.25 -7.06 -30.14
CA GLN A 68 -25.11 -6.19 -29.87
C GLN A 68 -25.10 -5.68 -28.43
N VAL A 69 -26.22 -5.13 -27.95
CA VAL A 69 -26.34 -4.56 -26.60
C VAL A 69 -26.21 -5.62 -25.52
N THR A 70 -26.84 -6.80 -25.72
CA THR A 70 -26.72 -7.91 -24.77
C THR A 70 -25.31 -8.46 -24.71
N ALA A 71 -24.65 -8.66 -25.85
CA ALA A 71 -23.25 -9.07 -25.94
C ALA A 71 -22.30 -8.05 -25.30
N ALA A 72 -22.55 -6.73 -25.53
CA ALA A 72 -21.78 -5.65 -24.93
C ALA A 72 -21.89 -5.66 -23.40
N GLY A 73 -23.11 -5.73 -22.86
CA GLY A 73 -23.35 -5.80 -21.43
C GLY A 73 -22.69 -7.01 -20.78
N ALA A 74 -22.85 -8.18 -21.39
CA ALA A 74 -22.21 -9.42 -20.93
C ALA A 74 -20.68 -9.36 -21.01
N ALA A 75 -20.10 -8.75 -22.06
CA ALA A 75 -18.67 -8.57 -22.21
C ALA A 75 -18.09 -7.67 -21.11
N VAL A 76 -18.73 -6.51 -20.86
CA VAL A 76 -18.31 -5.59 -19.80
C VAL A 76 -18.42 -6.26 -18.42
N PHE A 77 -19.51 -6.98 -18.17
CA PHE A 77 -19.69 -7.74 -16.91
C PHE A 77 -18.58 -8.78 -16.71
N ALA A 78 -18.29 -9.58 -17.75
CA ALA A 78 -17.24 -10.59 -17.69
C ALA A 78 -15.84 -9.95 -17.53
N ALA A 79 -15.55 -8.86 -18.26
CA ALA A 79 -14.29 -8.10 -18.14
C ALA A 79 -14.12 -7.50 -16.73
N ALA A 80 -15.19 -6.92 -16.17
CA ALA A 80 -15.18 -6.41 -14.79
C ALA A 80 -14.89 -7.52 -13.79
N ARG A 81 -15.50 -8.70 -13.96
CA ARG A 81 -15.28 -9.86 -13.09
C ARG A 81 -13.83 -10.34 -13.12
N VAL A 82 -13.19 -10.36 -14.30
CA VAL A 82 -11.75 -10.65 -14.45
C VAL A 82 -10.91 -9.60 -13.73
N ALA A 83 -11.15 -8.32 -13.99
CA ALA A 83 -10.36 -7.23 -13.42
C ALA A 83 -10.50 -7.13 -11.89
N MET A 84 -11.73 -7.29 -11.36
CA MET A 84 -11.97 -7.30 -9.91
C MET A 84 -11.30 -8.53 -9.25
N GLY A 85 -11.33 -9.68 -9.92
CA GLY A 85 -10.62 -10.88 -9.47
C GLY A 85 -9.10 -10.66 -9.40
N VAL A 86 -8.50 -10.14 -10.46
CA VAL A 86 -7.07 -9.78 -10.50
C VAL A 86 -6.71 -8.79 -9.37
N GLY A 87 -7.55 -7.78 -9.15
CA GLY A 87 -7.31 -6.81 -8.09
C GLY A 87 -7.43 -7.40 -6.69
N ARG A 88 -8.40 -8.30 -6.46
CA ARG A 88 -8.51 -9.05 -5.20
C ARG A 88 -7.23 -9.86 -4.94
N ASP A 89 -6.77 -10.60 -5.95
CA ASP A 89 -5.61 -11.46 -5.83
C ASP A 89 -4.32 -10.64 -5.60
N LEU A 90 -4.16 -9.49 -6.31
CA LEU A 90 -3.07 -8.55 -6.07
C LEU A 90 -3.08 -7.99 -4.64
N ARG A 91 -4.23 -7.54 -4.14
CA ARG A 91 -4.34 -7.04 -2.76
C ARG A 91 -3.96 -8.10 -1.74
N SER A 92 -4.46 -9.32 -1.92
CA SER A 92 -4.13 -10.45 -1.04
C SER A 92 -2.63 -10.79 -1.07
N GLU A 93 -2.02 -10.75 -2.24
CA GLU A 93 -0.58 -11.04 -2.41
C GLU A 93 0.30 -9.96 -1.79
N VAL A 94 -0.02 -8.67 -2.07
CA VAL A 94 0.68 -7.53 -1.45
C VAL A 94 0.54 -7.56 0.07
N PHE A 95 -0.68 -7.78 0.58
CA PHE A 95 -0.92 -7.87 2.02
C PHE A 95 -0.10 -9.00 2.67
N ARG A 96 -0.11 -10.20 2.07
CA ARG A 96 0.66 -11.35 2.56
C ARG A 96 2.17 -11.07 2.55
N ARG A 97 2.65 -10.37 1.51
CA ARG A 97 4.07 -9.98 1.42
C ARG A 97 4.44 -8.97 2.50
N VAL A 98 3.60 -7.96 2.72
CA VAL A 98 3.80 -6.94 3.76
C VAL A 98 3.75 -7.55 5.17
N GLN A 99 2.88 -8.52 5.42
CA GLN A 99 2.85 -9.26 6.69
C GLN A 99 4.15 -10.02 6.98
N GLY A 100 4.86 -10.44 5.93
CA GLY A 100 6.18 -11.07 6.07
C GLY A 100 7.34 -10.08 6.22
N PHE A 101 7.12 -8.78 6.11
CA PHE A 101 8.16 -7.77 6.23
C PHE A 101 8.63 -7.60 7.68
N SER A 102 9.92 -7.35 7.84
CA SER A 102 10.48 -6.91 9.12
C SER A 102 10.23 -5.40 9.32
N VAL A 103 10.55 -4.91 10.51
CA VAL A 103 10.50 -3.48 10.83
C VAL A 103 11.34 -2.64 9.84
N ARG A 104 12.40 -3.23 9.31
CA ARG A 104 13.28 -2.61 8.30
C ARG A 104 12.54 -2.27 7.01
N GLU A 105 11.85 -3.24 6.40
CA GLU A 105 11.10 -3.03 5.16
C GLU A 105 9.91 -2.11 5.37
N VAL A 106 9.17 -2.30 6.47
CA VAL A 106 8.06 -1.40 6.84
C VAL A 106 8.56 0.03 7.02
N GLY A 107 9.73 0.23 7.64
CA GLY A 107 10.37 1.55 7.78
C GLY A 107 10.83 2.14 6.44
N ARG A 108 11.38 1.31 5.53
CA ARG A 108 11.83 1.72 4.19
C ARG A 108 10.67 2.23 3.33
N PHE A 109 9.57 1.48 3.27
CA PHE A 109 8.42 1.85 2.44
C PHE A 109 7.54 2.92 3.09
N GLY A 110 7.43 2.90 4.40
CA GLY A 110 6.50 3.68 5.19
C GLY A 110 5.05 3.15 5.14
N PRO A 111 4.29 3.20 6.24
CA PRO A 111 2.93 2.66 6.32
C PRO A 111 1.97 3.29 5.30
N ALA A 112 2.00 4.62 5.14
CA ALA A 112 1.13 5.34 4.20
C ALA A 112 1.37 4.89 2.73
N SER A 113 2.63 4.65 2.34
CA SER A 113 2.98 4.18 1.01
C SER A 113 2.49 2.74 0.77
N LEU A 114 2.62 1.85 1.76
CA LEU A 114 2.15 0.46 1.68
C LEU A 114 0.61 0.40 1.55
N ILE A 115 -0.11 1.26 2.29
CA ILE A 115 -1.57 1.41 2.17
C ILE A 115 -1.93 1.84 0.73
N THR A 116 -1.30 2.90 0.22
CA THR A 116 -1.57 3.41 -1.13
C THR A 116 -1.31 2.35 -2.21
N ARG A 117 -0.22 1.57 -2.07
CA ARG A 117 0.12 0.47 -3.00
C ARG A 117 -0.90 -0.66 -2.97
N THR A 118 -1.46 -0.97 -1.80
CA THR A 118 -2.48 -2.01 -1.64
C THR A 118 -3.87 -1.57 -2.12
N THR A 119 -4.18 -0.28 -2.06
CA THR A 119 -5.49 0.29 -2.41
C THR A 119 -5.48 0.97 -3.78
N ASN A 120 -4.98 2.19 -3.87
CA ASN A 120 -5.07 3.04 -5.06
C ASN A 120 -4.29 2.47 -6.25
N ASP A 121 -3.05 1.97 -6.03
CA ASP A 121 -2.24 1.43 -7.13
C ASP A 121 -2.89 0.16 -7.72
N VAL A 122 -3.44 -0.72 -6.88
CA VAL A 122 -4.21 -1.88 -7.35
C VAL A 122 -5.45 -1.43 -8.12
N GLN A 123 -6.16 -0.39 -7.66
CA GLN A 123 -7.33 0.13 -8.35
C GLN A 123 -6.99 0.69 -9.74
N GLN A 124 -5.85 1.38 -9.90
CA GLN A 124 -5.39 1.86 -11.22
C GLN A 124 -5.15 0.68 -12.18
N VAL A 125 -4.51 -0.39 -11.70
CA VAL A 125 -4.29 -1.61 -12.49
C VAL A 125 -5.63 -2.27 -12.86
N GLN A 126 -6.60 -2.33 -11.93
CA GLN A 126 -7.94 -2.87 -12.19
C GLN A 126 -8.67 -2.07 -13.28
N THR A 127 -8.70 -0.74 -13.14
CA THR A 127 -9.38 0.16 -14.10
C THR A 127 -8.80 -0.01 -15.51
N LEU A 128 -7.47 -0.02 -15.63
CA LEU A 128 -6.83 -0.25 -16.91
C LEU A 128 -7.15 -1.66 -17.44
N THR A 129 -7.22 -2.68 -16.61
CA THR A 129 -7.52 -4.05 -17.01
C THR A 129 -8.93 -4.14 -17.61
N VAL A 130 -9.96 -3.52 -16.99
CA VAL A 130 -11.31 -3.45 -17.58
C VAL A 130 -11.26 -2.78 -18.93
N LEU A 131 -10.65 -1.60 -19.00
CA LEU A 131 -10.59 -0.80 -20.23
C LEU A 131 -9.83 -1.53 -21.34
N ALA A 132 -8.72 -2.18 -21.02
CA ALA A 132 -7.97 -2.98 -21.99
C ALA A 132 -8.79 -4.17 -22.52
N LEU A 133 -9.45 -4.92 -21.64
CA LEU A 133 -10.27 -6.06 -22.01
C LEU A 133 -11.48 -5.67 -22.87
N THR A 134 -12.03 -4.47 -22.68
CA THR A 134 -13.17 -3.98 -23.49
C THR A 134 -12.74 -3.30 -24.79
N THR A 135 -11.50 -2.80 -24.90
CA THR A 135 -11.06 -2.00 -26.05
C THR A 135 -10.15 -2.76 -27.00
N LEU A 136 -9.22 -3.61 -26.48
CA LEU A 136 -8.16 -4.23 -27.30
C LEU A 136 -8.67 -5.17 -28.38
N VAL A 137 -9.86 -5.73 -28.23
CA VAL A 137 -10.49 -6.59 -29.24
C VAL A 137 -11.41 -5.76 -30.14
N ALA A 138 -12.27 -4.93 -29.55
CA ALA A 138 -13.29 -4.18 -30.26
C ALA A 138 -12.69 -3.12 -31.21
N ALA A 139 -11.70 -2.34 -30.74
CA ALA A 139 -11.19 -1.23 -31.52
C ALA A 139 -10.48 -1.66 -32.83
N PRO A 140 -9.54 -2.64 -32.83
CA PRO A 140 -8.95 -3.14 -34.09
C PRO A 140 -10.01 -3.73 -35.01
N LEU A 141 -10.96 -4.51 -34.47
CA LEU A 141 -12.00 -5.12 -35.28
C LEU A 141 -12.91 -4.07 -35.96
N MET A 142 -13.27 -3.02 -35.24
CA MET A 142 -14.04 -1.91 -35.81
C MET A 142 -13.25 -1.13 -36.86
N CYS A 143 -11.96 -0.87 -36.64
CA CYS A 143 -11.12 -0.18 -37.64
C CYS A 143 -10.91 -1.02 -38.88
N PHE A 144 -10.42 -2.25 -38.76
CA PHE A 144 -10.15 -3.11 -39.91
C PHE A 144 -11.43 -3.66 -40.55
N GLY A 145 -12.40 -4.09 -39.74
CA GLY A 145 -13.68 -4.60 -40.21
C GLY A 145 -14.52 -3.52 -40.90
N GLY A 146 -14.59 -2.31 -40.30
CA GLY A 146 -15.26 -1.17 -40.91
C GLY A 146 -14.65 -0.77 -42.25
N THR A 147 -13.31 -0.73 -42.33
CA THR A 147 -12.61 -0.45 -43.60
C THR A 147 -12.83 -1.56 -44.63
N ALA A 148 -12.80 -2.83 -44.24
CA ALA A 148 -13.05 -3.95 -45.16
C ALA A 148 -14.48 -3.96 -45.69
N LEU A 149 -15.48 -3.70 -44.86
CA LEU A 149 -16.88 -3.58 -45.29
C LEU A 149 -17.11 -2.34 -46.17
N ALA A 150 -16.44 -1.24 -45.91
CA ALA A 150 -16.45 -0.08 -46.77
C ALA A 150 -15.88 -0.39 -48.16
N LEU A 151 -14.75 -1.12 -48.24
CA LEU A 151 -14.18 -1.61 -49.52
C LEU A 151 -15.14 -2.51 -50.31
N ALA A 152 -15.94 -3.32 -49.60
CA ALA A 152 -16.95 -4.17 -50.23
C ALA A 152 -18.16 -3.38 -50.78
N GLN A 153 -18.44 -2.18 -50.26
CA GLN A 153 -19.51 -1.30 -50.73
C GLN A 153 -19.06 -0.48 -51.97
N ASP A 154 -17.92 0.19 -51.88
CA ASP A 154 -17.38 1.01 -52.96
C ASP A 154 -15.89 1.26 -52.78
N VAL A 155 -15.06 0.81 -53.72
CA VAL A 155 -13.60 0.89 -53.62
C VAL A 155 -13.08 2.34 -53.67
N PRO A 156 -13.51 3.22 -54.58
CA PRO A 156 -13.04 4.60 -54.65
C PRO A 156 -13.31 5.41 -53.35
N LEU A 157 -14.51 5.27 -52.77
CA LEU A 157 -14.81 5.92 -51.47
C LEU A 157 -14.03 5.32 -50.31
N ALA A 158 -13.77 4.01 -50.32
CA ALA A 158 -12.99 3.36 -49.29
C ALA A 158 -11.52 3.79 -49.27
N LEU A 159 -10.96 4.25 -50.40
CA LEU A 159 -9.62 4.84 -50.46
C LEU A 159 -9.54 6.13 -49.58
N LEU A 160 -10.62 6.89 -49.45
CA LEU A 160 -10.67 8.02 -48.53
C LEU A 160 -10.54 7.55 -47.07
N LEU A 161 -11.23 6.46 -46.69
CA LEU A 161 -11.06 5.88 -45.36
C LEU A 161 -9.64 5.41 -45.09
N LEU A 162 -9.01 4.75 -46.11
CA LEU A 162 -7.60 4.32 -46.02
C LEU A 162 -6.63 5.49 -45.88
N LEU A 163 -6.99 6.70 -46.33
CA LEU A 163 -6.21 7.92 -46.10
C LEU A 163 -6.48 8.50 -44.72
N PHE A 164 -7.75 8.63 -44.32
CA PHE A 164 -8.12 9.34 -43.08
C PHE A 164 -7.85 8.51 -41.81
N VAL A 165 -7.98 7.19 -41.84
CA VAL A 165 -7.71 6.34 -40.68
C VAL A 165 -6.26 6.44 -40.20
N PRO A 166 -5.21 6.34 -41.04
CA PRO A 166 -3.82 6.60 -40.63
C PRO A 166 -3.57 8.03 -40.18
N VAL A 167 -4.20 9.04 -40.80
CA VAL A 167 -4.10 10.44 -40.37
C VAL A 167 -4.66 10.63 -38.95
N LEU A 168 -5.83 10.04 -38.68
CA LEU A 168 -6.45 10.04 -37.37
C LEU A 168 -5.58 9.33 -36.32
N ALA A 169 -5.09 8.12 -36.65
CA ALA A 169 -4.19 7.37 -35.79
C ALA A 169 -2.86 8.12 -35.53
N GLY A 170 -2.31 8.73 -36.59
CA GLY A 170 -1.10 9.55 -36.51
C GLY A 170 -1.27 10.79 -35.62
N THR A 171 -2.41 11.47 -35.71
CA THR A 171 -2.77 12.61 -34.88
C THR A 171 -2.81 12.22 -33.39
N VAL A 172 -3.50 11.12 -33.07
CA VAL A 172 -3.56 10.59 -31.70
C VAL A 172 -2.18 10.19 -31.20
N LEU A 173 -1.42 9.46 -32.01
CA LEU A 173 -0.08 8.98 -31.64
C LEU A 173 0.90 10.16 -31.37
N LEU A 174 0.81 11.22 -32.19
CA LEU A 174 1.63 12.42 -32.03
C LEU A 174 1.39 13.09 -30.67
N VAL A 175 0.12 13.25 -30.27
CA VAL A 175 -0.25 13.85 -28.99
C VAL A 175 0.15 12.94 -27.84
N VAL A 176 -0.18 11.64 -27.91
CA VAL A 176 0.13 10.66 -26.86
C VAL A 176 1.63 10.57 -26.62
N ARG A 177 2.46 10.62 -27.66
CA ARG A 177 3.94 10.60 -27.52
C ARG A 177 4.51 11.85 -26.82
N ARG A 178 3.86 12.99 -26.91
CA ARG A 178 4.29 14.23 -26.25
C ARG A 178 3.88 14.35 -24.78
N MET A 179 2.95 13.52 -24.32
CA MET A 179 2.43 13.58 -22.94
C MET A 179 3.39 13.07 -21.85
N PRO A 180 4.15 11.97 -22.00
CA PRO A 180 4.96 11.40 -20.92
C PRO A 180 5.95 12.36 -20.27
N PRO A 181 6.75 13.17 -21.01
CA PRO A 181 7.66 14.12 -20.40
C PRO A 181 6.95 15.20 -19.58
N LEU A 182 5.79 15.66 -20.06
CA LEU A 182 4.99 16.65 -19.36
C LEU A 182 4.38 16.09 -18.06
N PHE A 183 3.92 14.84 -18.07
CA PHE A 183 3.42 14.17 -16.87
C PHE A 183 4.53 13.97 -15.82
N ARG A 184 5.77 13.66 -16.22
CA ARG A 184 6.90 13.56 -15.30
C ARG A 184 7.17 14.91 -14.64
N THR A 185 7.27 15.97 -15.42
CA THR A 185 7.47 17.32 -14.89
C THR A 185 6.32 17.75 -13.97
N THR A 186 5.07 17.43 -14.33
CA THR A 186 3.91 17.69 -13.45
C THR A 186 4.08 16.97 -12.12
N GLN A 187 4.48 15.70 -12.13
CA GLN A 187 4.70 14.93 -10.90
C GLN A 187 5.78 15.55 -10.01
N GLU A 188 6.92 15.96 -10.59
CA GLU A 188 7.99 16.66 -9.87
C GLU A 188 7.48 17.95 -9.20
N ARG A 189 6.60 18.71 -9.87
CA ARG A 189 6.00 19.93 -9.30
C ARG A 189 4.96 19.62 -8.22
N VAL A 190 4.16 18.58 -8.38
CA VAL A 190 3.24 18.08 -7.33
C VAL A 190 4.03 17.64 -6.09
N ASP A 191 5.12 16.91 -6.27
CA ASP A 191 5.97 16.47 -5.17
C ASP A 191 6.59 17.67 -4.42
N ARG A 192 6.96 18.73 -5.14
CA ARG A 192 7.44 19.98 -4.53
C ARG A 192 6.36 20.68 -3.71
N VAL A 193 5.15 20.81 -4.23
CA VAL A 193 4.00 21.36 -3.49
C VAL A 193 3.73 20.52 -2.24
N ASN A 194 3.70 19.20 -2.37
CA ASN A 194 3.51 18.29 -1.24
C ASN A 194 4.63 18.38 -0.20
N GLN A 195 5.87 18.61 -0.63
CA GLN A 195 7.00 18.85 0.29
C GLN A 195 6.76 20.12 1.11
N VAL A 196 6.44 21.24 0.46
CA VAL A 196 6.16 22.52 1.15
C VAL A 196 5.00 22.38 2.12
N LEU A 197 3.92 21.71 1.73
CA LEU A 197 2.77 21.45 2.61
C LEU A 197 3.14 20.60 3.83
N ARG A 198 3.89 19.52 3.64
CA ARG A 198 4.33 18.67 4.78
C ARG A 198 5.22 19.44 5.75
N GLU A 199 6.14 20.27 5.23
CA GLU A 199 6.99 21.12 6.06
C GLU A 199 6.18 22.16 6.83
N GLN A 200 5.18 22.79 6.20
CA GLN A 200 4.28 23.74 6.85
C GLN A 200 3.41 23.10 7.93
N ILE A 201 2.77 21.96 7.62
CA ILE A 201 1.88 21.27 8.57
C ILE A 201 2.71 20.76 9.75
N GLY A 202 3.85 20.12 9.49
CA GLY A 202 4.75 19.62 10.55
C GLY A 202 5.40 20.75 11.36
N GLY A 203 5.73 21.87 10.70
CA GLY A 203 6.37 23.05 11.29
C GLY A 203 5.41 24.16 11.72
N ALA A 204 4.09 23.94 11.75
CA ALA A 204 3.11 25.00 12.00
C ALA A 204 3.35 25.79 13.30
N ARG A 205 3.82 25.12 14.35
CA ARG A 205 4.18 25.78 15.62
C ARG A 205 5.38 26.72 15.46
N VAL A 206 6.37 26.32 14.65
CA VAL A 206 7.56 27.13 14.38
C VAL A 206 7.19 28.34 13.53
N VAL A 207 6.43 28.13 12.44
CA VAL A 207 5.96 29.21 11.57
C VAL A 207 5.20 30.27 12.38
N ARG A 208 4.28 29.85 13.27
CA ARG A 208 3.53 30.78 14.13
C ARG A 208 4.39 31.44 15.19
N ALA A 209 5.30 30.69 15.82
CA ALA A 209 6.18 31.25 16.85
C ALA A 209 7.11 32.36 16.30
N PHE A 210 7.52 32.24 15.03
CA PHE A 210 8.39 33.20 14.37
C PHE A 210 7.66 34.18 13.44
N VAL A 211 6.30 34.13 13.40
CA VAL A 211 5.45 35.01 12.56
C VAL A 211 5.88 35.00 11.09
N ARG A 212 6.18 33.80 10.55
CA ARG A 212 6.70 33.62 9.19
C ARG A 212 5.63 33.24 8.17
N ASP A 213 4.35 33.47 8.44
CA ASP A 213 3.22 33.13 7.57
C ASP A 213 3.38 33.69 6.15
N HIS A 214 3.77 34.97 6.00
CA HIS A 214 4.00 35.59 4.70
C HIS A 214 5.18 35.00 3.93
N HIS A 215 6.20 34.49 4.62
CA HIS A 215 7.32 33.80 3.96
C HIS A 215 6.86 32.47 3.38
N GLU A 216 6.13 31.67 4.16
CA GLU A 216 5.63 30.37 3.74
C GLU A 216 4.53 30.49 2.66
N GLN A 217 3.67 31.52 2.73
CA GLN A 217 2.71 31.82 1.65
C GLN A 217 3.41 32.09 0.32
N ARG A 218 4.48 32.89 0.31
CA ARG A 218 5.26 33.15 -0.91
C ARG A 218 5.94 31.88 -1.42
N ARG A 219 6.51 31.08 -0.52
CA ARG A 219 7.15 29.80 -0.86
C ARG A 219 6.15 28.81 -1.49
N PHE A 220 4.97 28.72 -0.89
CA PHE A 220 3.88 27.90 -1.43
C PHE A 220 3.37 28.47 -2.77
N GLY A 221 3.15 29.78 -2.86
CA GLY A 221 2.75 30.47 -4.10
C GLY A 221 3.69 30.14 -5.25
N ALA A 222 5.00 30.30 -5.07
CA ALA A 222 5.98 29.99 -6.10
C ALA A 222 5.94 28.51 -6.56
N ALA A 223 5.77 27.57 -5.64
CA ALA A 223 5.62 26.14 -5.97
C ALA A 223 4.32 25.86 -6.73
N ASN A 224 3.20 26.49 -6.30
CA ASN A 224 1.89 26.37 -6.92
C ASN A 224 1.86 26.99 -8.33
N ASP A 225 2.48 28.15 -8.53
CA ASP A 225 2.57 28.82 -9.84
C ASP A 225 3.40 27.96 -10.83
N ALA A 226 4.49 27.36 -10.35
CA ALA A 226 5.28 26.43 -11.16
C ALA A 226 4.49 25.18 -11.55
N LEU A 227 3.66 24.64 -10.65
CA LEU A 227 2.75 23.52 -10.95
C LEU A 227 1.68 23.95 -11.94
N THR A 228 1.06 25.14 -11.73
CA THR A 228 0.02 25.69 -12.61
C THR A 228 0.54 25.89 -14.03
N ALA A 229 1.75 26.41 -14.21
CA ALA A 229 2.34 26.62 -15.52
C ALA A 229 2.52 25.31 -16.31
N VAL A 230 2.94 24.23 -15.66
CA VAL A 230 3.07 22.92 -16.30
C VAL A 230 1.69 22.28 -16.55
N SER A 231 0.79 22.36 -15.57
CA SER A 231 -0.58 21.85 -15.68
C SER A 231 -1.34 22.52 -16.84
N LEU A 232 -1.14 23.82 -17.07
CA LEU A 232 -1.70 24.54 -18.23
C LEU A 232 -1.14 24.01 -19.57
N ARG A 233 0.14 23.63 -19.63
CA ARG A 233 0.71 23.02 -20.86
C ARG A 233 0.09 21.65 -21.13
N VAL A 234 -0.04 20.82 -20.09
CA VAL A 234 -0.75 19.52 -20.19
C VAL A 234 -2.20 19.75 -20.60
N GLY A 235 -2.89 20.68 -19.92
CA GLY A 235 -4.29 21.03 -20.20
C GLY A 235 -4.51 21.49 -21.64
N ARG A 236 -3.65 22.37 -22.16
CA ARG A 236 -3.72 22.81 -23.58
C ARG A 236 -3.55 21.68 -24.57
N LEU A 237 -2.57 20.78 -24.33
CA LEU A 237 -2.37 19.60 -25.19
C LEU A 237 -3.58 18.66 -25.14
N THR A 238 -4.12 18.40 -23.95
CA THR A 238 -5.31 17.56 -23.78
C THR A 238 -6.55 18.22 -24.38
N ALA A 239 -6.71 19.53 -24.20
CA ALA A 239 -7.85 20.29 -24.75
C ALA A 239 -7.81 20.33 -26.29
N LEU A 240 -6.64 20.39 -26.91
CA LEU A 240 -6.50 20.39 -28.37
C LEU A 240 -6.76 19.01 -29.00
N MET A 241 -6.62 17.95 -28.24
CA MET A 241 -6.72 16.58 -28.78
C MET A 241 -8.11 16.26 -29.32
N TYR A 242 -9.16 16.55 -28.55
CA TYR A 242 -10.53 16.30 -28.97
C TYR A 242 -10.93 17.12 -30.21
N PRO A 243 -10.72 18.44 -30.29
CA PRO A 243 -10.97 19.24 -31.51
C PRO A 243 -10.17 18.75 -32.73
N LEU A 244 -8.89 18.38 -32.57
CA LEU A 244 -8.08 17.88 -33.69
C LEU A 244 -8.65 16.57 -34.27
N VAL A 245 -9.06 15.65 -33.40
CA VAL A 245 -9.67 14.38 -33.82
C VAL A 245 -11.01 14.62 -34.50
N ILE A 246 -11.84 15.56 -33.97
CA ILE A 246 -13.11 15.95 -34.61
C ILE A 246 -12.88 16.60 -35.98
N VAL A 247 -11.92 17.52 -36.10
CA VAL A 247 -11.62 18.15 -37.39
C VAL A 247 -11.24 17.11 -38.44
N VAL A 248 -10.39 16.12 -38.09
CA VAL A 248 -10.03 15.04 -39.03
C VAL A 248 -11.26 14.22 -39.40
N TRP A 249 -12.14 13.88 -38.43
CA TRP A 249 -13.38 13.15 -38.70
C TRP A 249 -14.37 13.95 -39.53
N GLU A 250 -14.58 15.25 -39.27
CA GLU A 250 -15.46 16.12 -40.06
C GLU A 250 -14.93 16.30 -41.51
N LEU A 251 -13.61 16.51 -41.66
CA LEU A 251 -13.00 16.57 -42.98
C LEU A 251 -13.20 15.26 -43.78
N ALA A 252 -13.07 14.12 -43.09
CA ALA A 252 -13.36 12.82 -43.70
C ALA A 252 -14.85 12.70 -44.11
N THR A 253 -15.76 13.16 -43.22
CA THR A 253 -17.20 13.16 -43.48
C THR A 253 -17.55 14.04 -44.68
N VAL A 254 -17.02 15.26 -44.77
CA VAL A 254 -17.21 16.18 -45.88
C VAL A 254 -16.64 15.59 -47.18
N ALA A 255 -15.44 14.99 -47.13
CA ALA A 255 -14.82 14.35 -48.31
C ALA A 255 -15.66 13.17 -48.83
N VAL A 256 -16.16 12.32 -47.91
CA VAL A 256 -17.04 11.18 -48.27
C VAL A 256 -18.37 11.68 -48.84
N LEU A 257 -18.99 12.71 -48.24
CA LEU A 257 -20.23 13.31 -48.76
C LEU A 257 -20.04 13.97 -50.12
N TRP A 258 -18.95 14.73 -50.31
CA TRP A 258 -18.63 15.39 -51.57
C TRP A 258 -18.36 14.38 -52.71
N ALA A 259 -17.44 13.45 -52.48
CA ALA A 259 -17.10 12.42 -53.49
C ALA A 259 -18.27 11.45 -53.71
N GLY A 260 -18.98 11.05 -52.66
CA GLY A 260 -20.14 10.17 -52.73
C GLY A 260 -21.34 10.83 -53.40
N GLY A 261 -21.56 12.15 -53.20
CA GLY A 261 -22.57 12.91 -53.87
C GLY A 261 -22.41 12.95 -55.40
N HIS A 262 -21.18 13.23 -55.89
CA HIS A 262 -20.89 13.19 -57.34
C HIS A 262 -21.09 11.78 -57.96
N ARG A 263 -20.66 10.74 -57.23
CA ARG A 263 -20.83 9.35 -57.69
C ARG A 263 -22.30 8.89 -57.66
N LEU A 264 -23.10 9.47 -56.75
CA LEU A 264 -24.54 9.24 -56.72
C LEU A 264 -25.23 9.91 -57.92
N GLU A 265 -24.83 11.15 -58.27
CA GLU A 265 -25.29 11.89 -59.43
C GLU A 265 -24.92 11.12 -60.74
N ASP A 266 -23.70 10.60 -60.84
CA ASP A 266 -23.23 9.76 -61.96
C ASP A 266 -23.91 8.38 -62.03
N GLY A 267 -24.75 8.01 -61.05
CA GLY A 267 -25.42 6.71 -60.97
C GLY A 267 -24.49 5.53 -60.64
N THR A 268 -23.23 5.80 -60.26
CA THR A 268 -22.22 4.76 -59.97
C THR A 268 -22.24 4.32 -58.51
N LEU A 269 -22.93 5.07 -57.62
CA LEU A 269 -23.09 4.75 -56.22
C LEU A 269 -24.59 4.74 -55.84
N GLN A 270 -25.00 3.84 -54.94
CA GLN A 270 -26.33 3.83 -54.35
C GLN A 270 -26.39 4.71 -53.11
N ALA A 271 -27.54 5.39 -52.86
CA ALA A 271 -27.69 6.26 -51.68
C ALA A 271 -27.49 5.55 -50.36
N GLY A 272 -27.94 4.30 -50.24
CA GLY A 272 -27.73 3.49 -49.05
C GLY A 272 -26.26 3.20 -48.76
N ALA A 273 -25.45 3.01 -49.80
CA ALA A 273 -24.02 2.80 -49.66
C ALA A 273 -23.34 4.05 -49.01
N LEU A 274 -23.71 5.27 -49.47
CA LEU A 274 -23.19 6.50 -48.85
C LEU A 274 -23.54 6.61 -47.36
N ILE A 275 -24.77 6.23 -46.97
CA ILE A 275 -25.20 6.20 -45.56
C ILE A 275 -24.40 5.16 -44.79
N ALA A 276 -24.13 3.98 -45.34
CA ALA A 276 -23.29 2.96 -44.71
C ALA A 276 -21.86 3.46 -44.48
N PHE A 277 -21.26 4.18 -45.44
CA PHE A 277 -19.94 4.80 -45.28
C PHE A 277 -19.86 5.76 -44.10
N LEU A 278 -20.87 6.61 -43.92
CA LEU A 278 -20.95 7.50 -42.76
C LEU A 278 -21.05 6.72 -41.43
N GLY A 279 -21.80 5.61 -41.47
CA GLY A 279 -21.89 4.69 -40.34
C GLY A 279 -20.54 4.03 -39.96
N TYR A 280 -19.80 3.54 -40.95
CA TYR A 280 -18.46 2.98 -40.73
C TYR A 280 -17.47 4.03 -40.25
N LEU A 281 -17.50 5.24 -40.83
CA LEU A 281 -16.65 6.35 -40.41
C LEU A 281 -16.87 6.68 -38.95
N LEU A 282 -18.15 6.76 -38.50
CA LEU A 282 -18.49 6.98 -37.11
C LEU A 282 -17.99 5.88 -36.17
N GLN A 283 -18.12 4.61 -36.57
CA GLN A 283 -17.63 3.49 -35.77
C GLN A 283 -16.10 3.48 -35.64
N ILE A 284 -15.38 3.77 -36.73
CA ILE A 284 -13.91 3.90 -36.72
C ILE A 284 -13.50 5.07 -35.79
N PHE A 285 -14.18 6.21 -35.88
CA PHE A 285 -13.94 7.35 -35.01
C PHE A 285 -14.11 6.98 -33.53
N MET A 286 -15.21 6.31 -33.18
CA MET A 286 -15.47 5.87 -31.81
C MET A 286 -14.42 4.86 -31.31
N ALA A 287 -13.99 3.93 -32.17
CA ALA A 287 -12.92 2.96 -31.85
C ALA A 287 -11.58 3.66 -31.56
N VAL A 288 -11.22 4.66 -32.36
CA VAL A 288 -10.01 5.46 -32.15
C VAL A 288 -10.11 6.25 -30.83
N MET A 289 -11.26 6.86 -30.55
CA MET A 289 -11.51 7.59 -29.29
C MET A 289 -11.37 6.68 -28.06
N MET A 290 -11.92 5.47 -28.12
CA MET A 290 -11.77 4.48 -27.01
C MET A 290 -10.31 4.08 -26.83
N THR A 291 -9.59 3.83 -27.93
CA THR A 291 -8.15 3.50 -27.89
C THR A 291 -7.32 4.64 -27.31
N MET A 292 -7.64 5.87 -27.69
CA MET A 292 -7.00 7.07 -27.15
C MET A 292 -7.16 7.16 -25.63
N PHE A 293 -8.38 6.93 -25.12
CA PHE A 293 -8.66 6.94 -23.68
C PHE A 293 -7.87 5.85 -22.94
N LEU A 294 -7.78 4.64 -23.53
CA LEU A 294 -6.94 3.56 -23.00
C LEU A 294 -5.46 3.97 -22.91
N LEU A 295 -4.91 4.56 -23.99
CA LEU A 295 -3.51 4.97 -24.03
C LEU A 295 -3.18 6.08 -23.01
N MET A 296 -4.13 6.96 -22.71
CA MET A 296 -3.96 8.01 -21.68
C MET A 296 -3.88 7.44 -20.26
N GLN A 297 -4.53 6.32 -19.98
CA GLN A 297 -4.52 5.68 -18.67
C GLN A 297 -3.29 4.77 -18.46
N LEU A 298 -2.66 4.33 -19.55
CA LEU A 298 -1.55 3.38 -19.52
C LEU A 298 -0.36 3.84 -18.65
N PRO A 299 0.15 5.10 -18.73
CA PRO A 299 1.30 5.52 -17.94
C PRO A 299 1.03 5.49 -16.43
N ARG A 300 -0.18 5.86 -15.99
CA ARG A 300 -0.57 5.81 -14.58
C ARG A 300 -0.54 4.39 -14.04
N ALA A 301 -1.18 3.47 -14.76
CA ALA A 301 -1.22 2.07 -14.37
C ALA A 301 0.17 1.40 -14.43
N GLU A 302 1.06 1.83 -15.32
CA GLU A 302 2.42 1.32 -15.39
C GLU A 302 3.26 1.75 -14.17
N VAL A 303 3.14 2.99 -13.72
CA VAL A 303 3.78 3.47 -12.48
C VAL A 303 3.24 2.70 -11.28
N SER A 304 1.91 2.55 -11.17
CA SER A 304 1.28 1.78 -10.10
C SER A 304 1.69 0.31 -10.08
N ALA A 305 1.77 -0.33 -11.26
CA ALA A 305 2.28 -1.70 -11.39
C ALA A 305 3.75 -1.82 -10.96
N GLY A 306 4.58 -0.82 -11.26
CA GLY A 306 5.97 -0.75 -10.80
C GLY A 306 6.08 -0.71 -9.28
N ARG A 307 5.26 0.13 -8.63
CA ARG A 307 5.22 0.24 -7.16
C ARG A 307 4.73 -1.04 -6.48
N ILE A 308 3.71 -1.69 -7.04
CA ILE A 308 3.22 -2.99 -6.55
C ILE A 308 4.33 -4.03 -6.67
N ARG A 309 5.00 -4.08 -7.82
CA ARG A 309 6.06 -5.04 -8.07
C ARG A 309 7.24 -4.85 -7.14
N GLU A 310 7.63 -3.61 -6.83
CA GLU A 310 8.69 -3.32 -5.86
C GLU A 310 8.41 -3.98 -4.50
N VAL A 311 7.15 -3.94 -4.02
CA VAL A 311 6.76 -4.63 -2.78
C VAL A 311 6.83 -6.14 -2.94
N LEU A 312 6.31 -6.69 -4.03
CA LEU A 312 6.26 -8.14 -4.26
C LEU A 312 7.65 -8.76 -4.46
N ASP A 313 8.57 -8.04 -5.09
CA ASP A 313 9.93 -8.47 -5.37
C ASP A 313 10.90 -8.24 -4.17
N THR A 314 10.50 -7.43 -3.16
CA THR A 314 11.32 -7.19 -1.97
C THR A 314 11.30 -8.41 -1.07
N GLU A 315 12.45 -9.01 -0.81
CA GLU A 315 12.60 -10.09 0.15
C GLU A 315 12.68 -9.56 1.58
N PRO A 316 12.00 -10.19 2.55
CA PRO A 316 12.13 -9.84 3.96
C PRO A 316 13.57 -10.03 4.44
N SER A 317 14.12 -9.05 5.15
CA SER A 317 15.48 -9.15 5.72
C SER A 317 15.56 -10.16 6.87
N VAL A 318 14.42 -10.44 7.52
CA VAL A 318 14.29 -11.45 8.57
C VAL A 318 13.45 -12.60 8.02
N ALA A 319 14.11 -13.63 7.47
CA ALA A 319 13.44 -14.80 6.94
C ALA A 319 13.27 -15.91 8.01
N PRO A 320 12.19 -16.69 7.98
CA PRO A 320 12.04 -17.87 8.82
C PRO A 320 13.18 -18.88 8.54
N PRO A 321 13.66 -19.61 9.55
CA PRO A 321 14.70 -20.62 9.35
C PRO A 321 14.17 -21.82 8.53
N ALA A 322 15.04 -22.41 7.71
CA ALA A 322 14.69 -23.57 6.90
C ALA A 322 14.39 -24.83 7.76
N ALA A 323 15.07 -24.96 8.91
CA ALA A 323 14.88 -26.04 9.88
C ALA A 323 14.65 -25.43 11.27
N PRO A 324 13.42 -25.03 11.62
CA PRO A 324 13.13 -24.34 12.86
C PRO A 324 13.24 -25.26 14.08
N VAL A 325 13.89 -24.78 15.14
CA VAL A 325 13.89 -25.41 16.46
C VAL A 325 12.55 -25.09 17.14
N ARG A 326 11.81 -26.13 17.50
CA ARG A 326 10.44 -26.03 18.05
C ARG A 326 10.32 -26.30 19.54
N ARG A 327 11.43 -26.58 20.22
CA ARG A 327 11.46 -26.80 21.68
C ARG A 327 12.75 -26.24 22.25
N LEU A 328 12.65 -25.60 23.40
CA LEU A 328 13.77 -25.13 24.21
C LEU A 328 13.87 -25.97 25.48
N ARG A 329 15.08 -26.22 25.96
CA ARG A 329 15.31 -26.90 27.24
C ARG A 329 15.18 -25.92 28.41
N ASP A 330 15.70 -24.70 28.23
CA ASP A 330 15.64 -23.62 29.23
C ASP A 330 15.16 -22.31 28.56
N PRO A 331 13.84 -22.14 28.40
CA PRO A 331 13.29 -20.99 27.66
C PRO A 331 13.52 -19.66 28.33
N GLY A 332 13.89 -19.63 29.62
CA GLY A 332 14.15 -18.40 30.37
C GLY A 332 15.60 -17.90 30.29
N HIS A 333 16.55 -18.71 29.83
CA HIS A 333 17.95 -18.29 29.75
C HIS A 333 18.19 -17.45 28.50
N LEU A 334 18.45 -16.14 28.66
CA LEU A 334 18.81 -15.21 27.59
C LEU A 334 20.28 -14.86 27.64
N GLU A 335 20.97 -15.01 26.51
CA GLU A 335 22.37 -14.65 26.36
C GLU A 335 22.59 -13.85 25.07
N VAL A 336 23.32 -12.78 25.16
CA VAL A 336 23.78 -11.95 24.04
C VAL A 336 25.30 -12.07 24.01
N ARG A 337 25.88 -12.52 22.88
CA ARG A 337 27.31 -12.77 22.74
C ARG A 337 27.90 -11.94 21.61
N ASP A 338 28.79 -11.04 21.99
CA ASP A 338 29.57 -10.20 21.06
C ASP A 338 28.75 -9.59 19.92
N VAL A 339 27.57 -9.04 20.28
CA VAL A 339 26.61 -8.54 19.30
C VAL A 339 27.01 -7.18 18.76
N HIS A 340 27.10 -7.12 17.44
CA HIS A 340 27.23 -5.90 16.66
C HIS A 340 25.96 -5.62 15.86
N PHE A 341 25.58 -4.37 15.74
CA PHE A 341 24.43 -4.00 14.93
C PHE A 341 24.56 -2.61 14.32
N SER A 342 24.25 -2.51 13.02
CA SER A 342 24.15 -1.25 12.27
C SER A 342 22.80 -1.16 11.57
N TYR A 343 22.14 -0.01 11.66
CA TYR A 343 20.99 0.25 10.82
C TYR A 343 21.42 0.43 9.35
N PRO A 344 20.57 0.05 8.38
CA PRO A 344 20.88 0.24 6.96
C PRO A 344 21.16 1.71 6.64
N GLY A 345 22.31 1.96 6.01
CA GLY A 345 22.75 3.32 5.65
C GLY A 345 23.38 4.12 6.80
N ALA A 346 23.46 3.57 8.01
CA ALA A 346 24.21 4.20 9.09
C ALA A 346 25.72 4.12 8.82
N GLN A 347 26.43 5.23 9.10
CA GLN A 347 27.88 5.28 8.95
C GLN A 347 28.60 4.51 10.05
N GLU A 348 28.02 4.44 11.25
CA GLU A 348 28.59 3.77 12.40
C GLU A 348 27.65 2.72 13.01
N PRO A 349 28.20 1.62 13.61
CA PRO A 349 27.40 0.64 14.31
C PRO A 349 26.80 1.22 15.60
N VAL A 350 25.55 0.88 15.86
CA VAL A 350 24.82 1.27 17.08
C VAL A 350 25.17 0.37 18.24
N LEU A 351 25.48 -0.91 18.00
CA LEU A 351 25.98 -1.85 19.01
C LEU A 351 27.35 -2.38 18.56
N ARG A 352 28.28 -2.46 19.52
CA ARG A 352 29.70 -2.73 19.27
C ARG A 352 30.23 -3.78 20.27
N GLY A 353 30.01 -5.07 19.99
CA GLY A 353 30.50 -6.16 20.82
C GLY A 353 29.77 -6.27 22.15
N VAL A 354 28.45 -6.09 22.17
CA VAL A 354 27.65 -6.16 23.38
C VAL A 354 27.48 -7.61 23.82
N SER A 355 27.81 -7.89 25.09
CA SER A 355 27.59 -9.18 25.73
C SER A 355 26.89 -9.03 27.06
N LEU A 356 25.83 -9.81 27.28
CA LEU A 356 25.11 -9.87 28.57
C LEU A 356 24.41 -11.23 28.72
N THR A 357 24.10 -11.56 29.97
CA THR A 357 23.34 -12.77 30.32
C THR A 357 22.23 -12.38 31.29
N ALA A 358 20.99 -12.80 31.00
CA ALA A 358 19.85 -12.69 31.90
C ALA A 358 19.28 -14.09 32.20
N ARG A 359 18.89 -14.34 33.45
CA ARG A 359 18.52 -15.67 33.97
C ARG A 359 17.11 -15.67 34.57
N PRO A 360 16.43 -16.83 34.57
CA PRO A 360 15.16 -16.99 35.26
C PRO A 360 15.22 -16.56 36.75
N GLY A 361 14.14 -15.96 37.21
CA GLY A 361 14.01 -15.46 38.58
C GLY A 361 14.84 -14.21 38.88
N ARG A 362 15.42 -13.57 37.85
CA ARG A 362 16.24 -12.36 38.04
C ARG A 362 15.84 -11.24 37.07
N THR A 363 15.96 -10.03 37.61
CA THR A 363 15.79 -8.80 36.83
C THR A 363 17.15 -8.25 36.40
N THR A 364 17.37 -8.13 35.12
CA THR A 364 18.53 -7.45 34.52
C THR A 364 18.09 -6.10 33.98
N ALA A 365 18.67 -5.02 34.47
CA ALA A 365 18.40 -3.67 33.96
C ALA A 365 19.50 -3.23 32.98
N VAL A 366 19.12 -2.50 31.95
CA VAL A 366 20.04 -1.85 31.00
C VAL A 366 19.83 -0.35 31.10
N ILE A 367 20.84 0.39 31.50
CA ILE A 367 20.85 1.84 31.63
C ILE A 367 21.95 2.46 30.75
N GLY A 368 21.81 3.73 30.42
CA GLY A 368 22.78 4.48 29.63
C GLY A 368 22.17 5.74 29.03
N SER A 369 23.00 6.55 28.39
CA SER A 369 22.61 7.79 27.72
C SER A 369 21.58 7.57 26.60
N THR A 370 20.85 8.62 26.23
CA THR A 370 19.97 8.57 25.04
C THR A 370 20.81 8.31 23.80
N GLY A 371 20.41 7.34 22.98
CA GLY A 371 21.17 6.95 21.78
C GLY A 371 22.22 5.86 22.00
N SER A 372 22.46 5.39 23.24
CA SER A 372 23.46 4.34 23.53
C SER A 372 23.12 2.94 22.96
N GLY A 373 21.95 2.73 22.34
CA GLY A 373 21.58 1.47 21.69
C GLY A 373 20.66 0.55 22.49
N LYS A 374 20.14 0.96 23.66
CA LYS A 374 19.30 0.12 24.56
C LYS A 374 18.08 -0.50 23.89
N SER A 375 17.22 0.31 23.26
CA SER A 375 16.03 -0.19 22.53
C SER A 375 16.40 -1.07 21.34
N THR A 376 17.52 -0.75 20.69
CA THR A 376 18.06 -1.57 19.61
C THR A 376 18.45 -2.96 20.11
N LEU A 377 19.14 -3.03 21.24
CA LEU A 377 19.51 -4.30 21.89
C LEU A 377 18.27 -5.15 22.19
N LEU A 378 17.23 -4.55 22.82
CA LEU A 378 15.98 -5.27 23.09
C LEU A 378 15.28 -5.75 21.83
N SER A 379 15.36 -5.00 20.73
CA SER A 379 14.71 -5.35 19.47
C SER A 379 15.32 -6.59 18.79
N LEU A 380 16.56 -6.96 19.11
CA LEU A 380 17.21 -8.15 18.58
C LEU A 380 16.70 -9.44 19.25
N VAL A 381 16.25 -9.39 20.48
CA VAL A 381 15.79 -10.58 21.24
C VAL A 381 14.53 -11.19 20.64
N PRO A 382 13.44 -10.44 20.35
CA PRO A 382 12.29 -10.96 19.61
C PRO A 382 12.57 -11.06 18.10
N ARG A 383 13.83 -10.82 17.67
CA ARG A 383 14.27 -10.86 16.27
C ARG A 383 13.45 -9.92 15.37
N LEU A 384 13.24 -8.67 15.81
CA LEU A 384 12.70 -7.61 14.94
C LEU A 384 13.75 -7.18 13.90
N PHE A 385 15.02 -7.39 14.23
CA PHE A 385 16.19 -7.27 13.36
C PHE A 385 17.14 -8.44 13.65
N ASP A 386 17.94 -8.83 12.67
CA ASP A 386 19.06 -9.74 12.88
C ASP A 386 20.34 -8.95 13.22
N PRO A 387 21.18 -9.40 14.16
CA PRO A 387 22.47 -8.78 14.45
C PRO A 387 23.38 -8.81 13.21
N THR A 388 24.24 -7.80 13.05
CA THR A 388 25.22 -7.74 11.96
C THR A 388 26.36 -8.72 12.18
N ALA A 389 26.76 -8.93 13.45
CA ALA A 389 27.69 -9.97 13.90
C ALA A 389 27.35 -10.37 15.34
N GLY A 390 27.86 -11.50 15.78
CA GLY A 390 27.52 -12.09 17.07
C GLY A 390 26.20 -12.85 17.04
N GLU A 391 25.71 -13.22 18.21
CA GLU A 391 24.52 -14.06 18.37
C GLU A 391 23.68 -13.68 19.59
N VAL A 392 22.36 -13.87 19.47
CA VAL A 392 21.40 -13.76 20.58
C VAL A 392 20.82 -15.15 20.79
N LEU A 393 20.97 -15.68 21.99
CA LEU A 393 20.58 -17.04 22.33
C LEU A 393 19.46 -17.04 23.37
N ILE A 394 18.47 -17.91 23.17
CA ILE A 394 17.43 -18.23 24.15
C ILE A 394 17.51 -19.73 24.42
N GLY A 395 17.75 -20.10 25.70
CA GLY A 395 17.97 -21.51 26.04
C GLY A 395 19.13 -22.16 25.30
N GLY A 396 20.17 -21.40 24.97
CA GLY A 396 21.34 -21.84 24.21
C GLY A 396 21.10 -21.96 22.70
N VAL A 397 19.93 -21.57 22.17
CA VAL A 397 19.60 -21.63 20.75
C VAL A 397 19.52 -20.21 20.18
N ASP A 398 20.20 -20.00 19.05
CA ASP A 398 20.16 -18.71 18.35
C ASP A 398 18.73 -18.36 17.92
N VAL A 399 18.30 -17.12 18.19
CA VAL A 399 16.96 -16.62 17.84
C VAL A 399 16.66 -16.75 16.34
N ARG A 400 17.70 -16.77 15.48
CA ARG A 400 17.57 -16.97 14.04
C ARG A 400 17.16 -18.39 13.67
N ALA A 401 17.46 -19.37 14.53
CA ALA A 401 17.09 -20.76 14.33
C ALA A 401 15.76 -21.16 14.98
N LEU A 402 15.18 -20.30 15.83
CA LEU A 402 13.92 -20.58 16.52
C LEU A 402 12.72 -20.51 15.58
N ASP A 403 11.77 -21.43 15.80
CA ASP A 403 10.44 -21.34 15.22
C ASP A 403 9.80 -20.00 15.61
N PRO A 404 9.20 -19.25 14.66
CA PRO A 404 8.59 -17.94 14.96
C PRO A 404 7.51 -17.98 16.04
N ASP A 405 6.68 -19.03 16.07
CA ASP A 405 5.60 -19.18 17.07
C ASP A 405 6.19 -19.50 18.45
N LEU A 406 7.21 -20.36 18.50
CA LEU A 406 7.92 -20.64 19.76
C LEU A 406 8.57 -19.37 20.31
N ARG A 407 9.26 -18.59 19.46
CA ARG A 407 9.88 -17.34 19.88
C ARG A 407 8.86 -16.34 20.41
N ALA A 408 7.73 -16.17 19.70
CA ALA A 408 6.66 -15.26 20.11
C ALA A 408 6.00 -15.64 21.45
N ARG A 409 5.94 -16.95 21.77
CA ARG A 409 5.45 -17.42 23.07
C ARG A 409 6.50 -17.33 24.18
N THR A 410 7.79 -17.35 23.81
CA THR A 410 8.89 -17.34 24.77
C THR A 410 9.27 -15.92 25.17
N VAL A 411 9.19 -14.96 24.26
CA VAL A 411 9.63 -13.56 24.47
C VAL A 411 8.46 -12.62 24.36
N GLY A 412 8.19 -11.90 25.44
CA GLY A 412 7.20 -10.81 25.50
C GLY A 412 7.91 -9.45 25.52
N LEU A 413 7.58 -8.58 24.57
CA LEU A 413 8.11 -7.22 24.50
C LEU A 413 7.03 -6.19 24.80
N VAL A 414 7.28 -5.33 25.77
CA VAL A 414 6.52 -4.10 25.99
C VAL A 414 7.32 -2.94 25.41
N PRO A 415 6.90 -2.36 24.27
CA PRO A 415 7.66 -1.32 23.60
C PRO A 415 7.51 0.04 24.33
N GLN A 416 8.46 0.93 24.12
CA GLN A 416 8.45 2.30 24.63
C GLN A 416 7.19 3.08 24.22
N LYS A 417 6.75 2.91 22.96
CA LYS A 417 5.50 3.48 22.43
C LYS A 417 4.47 2.38 22.27
N PRO A 418 3.52 2.23 23.22
CA PRO A 418 2.50 1.19 23.13
C PRO A 418 1.54 1.46 22.00
N TYR A 419 1.17 0.40 21.27
CA TYR A 419 0.14 0.44 20.25
C TYR A 419 -1.02 -0.50 20.62
N LEU A 420 -2.23 0.05 20.57
CA LEU A 420 -3.46 -0.71 20.78
C LEU A 420 -4.25 -0.76 19.48
N PHE A 421 -4.83 -1.91 19.20
CA PHE A 421 -5.68 -2.10 18.03
C PHE A 421 -7.09 -1.62 18.31
N SER A 422 -7.78 -1.16 17.28
CA SER A 422 -9.22 -0.88 17.37
C SER A 422 -9.98 -2.15 17.72
N GLY A 423 -10.90 -2.05 18.67
CA GLY A 423 -11.67 -3.17 19.21
C GLY A 423 -12.06 -2.91 20.63
N THR A 424 -11.95 -3.90 21.52
CA THR A 424 -12.23 -3.77 22.96
C THR A 424 -10.96 -3.92 23.79
N VAL A 425 -11.03 -3.59 25.08
CA VAL A 425 -9.96 -3.88 26.04
C VAL A 425 -9.64 -5.38 26.02
N ALA A 426 -10.65 -6.23 26.14
CA ALA A 426 -10.49 -7.69 26.09
C ALA A 426 -9.81 -8.18 24.82
N SER A 427 -10.21 -7.67 23.64
CA SER A 427 -9.60 -8.06 22.36
C SER A 427 -8.11 -7.69 22.28
N ASN A 428 -7.73 -6.54 22.84
CA ASN A 428 -6.33 -6.11 22.92
C ASN A 428 -5.50 -6.98 23.88
N LEU A 429 -6.05 -7.40 25.01
CA LEU A 429 -5.37 -8.27 25.96
C LEU A 429 -5.23 -9.70 25.42
N ARG A 430 -6.29 -10.25 24.81
CA ARG A 430 -6.28 -11.57 24.17
C ARG A 430 -5.38 -11.64 22.93
N TYR A 431 -4.89 -10.51 22.44
CA TYR A 431 -3.87 -10.52 21.38
C TYR A 431 -2.59 -11.27 21.79
N GLY A 432 -2.25 -11.25 23.10
CA GLY A 432 -1.13 -12.02 23.66
C GLY A 432 -1.43 -13.53 23.76
N ARG A 433 -2.68 -13.89 24.11
CA ARG A 433 -3.17 -15.27 24.23
C ARG A 433 -4.66 -15.30 23.97
N PRO A 434 -5.10 -15.79 22.78
CA PRO A 434 -6.50 -15.73 22.33
C PRO A 434 -7.52 -16.49 23.23
N ASP A 435 -7.06 -17.53 23.90
CA ASP A 435 -7.86 -18.40 24.79
C ASP A 435 -7.87 -17.98 26.26
N ALA A 436 -7.29 -16.81 26.59
CA ALA A 436 -7.30 -16.30 27.96
C ALA A 436 -8.71 -16.04 28.47
N THR A 437 -9.01 -16.51 29.70
CA THR A 437 -10.30 -16.28 30.38
C THR A 437 -10.41 -14.84 30.88
N ASP A 438 -11.63 -14.38 31.17
CA ASP A 438 -11.84 -13.04 31.72
C ASP A 438 -11.15 -12.86 33.07
N GLU A 439 -11.10 -13.90 33.92
CA GLU A 439 -10.40 -13.89 35.20
C GLU A 439 -8.91 -13.66 35.00
N GLU A 440 -8.30 -14.29 33.99
CA GLU A 440 -6.88 -14.08 33.66
C GLU A 440 -6.63 -12.66 33.11
N LEU A 441 -7.59 -12.10 32.37
CA LEU A 441 -7.52 -10.70 31.92
C LEU A 441 -7.57 -9.74 33.11
N TRP A 442 -8.52 -9.93 34.04
CA TRP A 442 -8.64 -9.12 35.22
C TRP A 442 -7.42 -9.24 36.15
N HIS A 443 -6.85 -10.45 36.27
CA HIS A 443 -5.61 -10.64 37.02
C HIS A 443 -4.46 -9.83 36.39
N ALA A 444 -4.24 -9.94 35.09
CA ALA A 444 -3.20 -9.20 34.39
C ALA A 444 -3.40 -7.67 34.49
N LEU A 445 -4.65 -7.20 34.43
CA LEU A 445 -5.00 -5.79 34.66
C LEU A 445 -4.68 -5.34 36.08
N ALA A 446 -4.93 -6.19 37.07
CA ALA A 446 -4.60 -5.89 38.47
C ALA A 446 -3.08 -5.76 38.68
N VAL A 447 -2.29 -6.71 38.14
CA VAL A 447 -0.82 -6.65 38.16
C VAL A 447 -0.31 -5.41 37.45
N ALA A 448 -0.87 -5.07 36.29
CA ALA A 448 -0.51 -3.89 35.51
C ALA A 448 -1.02 -2.56 36.10
N GLN A 449 -1.65 -2.56 37.28
CA GLN A 449 -2.27 -1.38 37.91
C GLN A 449 -3.32 -0.71 37.01
N ALA A 450 -3.99 -1.53 36.16
CA ALA A 450 -4.94 -1.06 35.18
C ALA A 450 -6.39 -1.39 35.53
N ARG A 451 -6.62 -2.27 36.52
CA ARG A 451 -7.95 -2.78 36.87
C ARG A 451 -8.93 -1.66 37.21
N GLU A 452 -8.54 -0.74 38.10
CA GLU A 452 -9.39 0.33 38.61
C GLU A 452 -9.94 1.21 37.44
N PHE A 453 -9.07 1.63 36.51
CA PHE A 453 -9.55 2.48 35.42
C PHE A 453 -10.39 1.70 34.38
N VAL A 454 -10.13 0.39 34.18
CA VAL A 454 -10.95 -0.42 33.27
C VAL A 454 -12.32 -0.70 33.89
N GLU A 455 -12.40 -0.98 35.19
CA GLU A 455 -13.67 -1.11 35.93
C GLU A 455 -14.48 0.20 35.93
N ALA A 456 -13.82 1.36 35.88
CA ALA A 456 -14.48 2.65 35.78
C ALA A 456 -15.02 2.98 34.36
N LEU A 457 -14.64 2.21 33.32
CA LEU A 457 -15.21 2.36 31.98
C LEU A 457 -16.62 1.76 31.95
N PRO A 458 -17.58 2.35 31.21
CA PRO A 458 -18.98 1.89 31.19
C PRO A 458 -19.13 0.40 30.85
N ASP A 459 -18.29 -0.12 29.92
CA ASP A 459 -18.38 -1.49 29.42
C ASP A 459 -17.21 -2.38 29.94
N GLY A 460 -16.39 -1.91 30.87
CA GLY A 460 -15.29 -2.68 31.45
C GLY A 460 -14.35 -3.31 30.43
N LEU A 461 -14.28 -4.65 30.36
CA LEU A 461 -13.47 -5.38 29.37
C LEU A 461 -13.95 -5.19 27.93
N ASP A 462 -15.23 -4.92 27.72
CA ASP A 462 -15.81 -4.68 26.40
C ASP A 462 -15.76 -3.22 25.97
N ALA A 463 -15.21 -2.35 26.82
CA ALA A 463 -15.03 -0.92 26.52
C ALA A 463 -14.23 -0.73 25.20
N PRO A 464 -14.69 0.16 24.31
CA PRO A 464 -14.08 0.35 23.01
C PRO A 464 -12.71 1.02 23.12
N VAL A 465 -11.77 0.53 22.32
CA VAL A 465 -10.43 1.08 22.12
C VAL A 465 -10.31 1.56 20.69
N ASP A 466 -10.03 2.84 20.49
CA ASP A 466 -9.81 3.42 19.17
C ASP A 466 -8.45 3.01 18.60
N GLN A 467 -8.27 3.19 17.28
CA GLN A 467 -7.00 2.91 16.60
C GLN A 467 -5.84 3.65 17.27
N GLY A 468 -4.81 2.91 17.71
CA GLY A 468 -3.68 3.46 18.46
C GLY A 468 -4.00 3.82 19.92
N GLY A 469 -5.20 3.52 20.41
CA GLY A 469 -5.66 3.86 21.76
C GLY A 469 -5.80 5.36 21.97
N THR A 470 -6.21 6.12 20.95
CA THR A 470 -6.28 7.60 21.01
C THR A 470 -7.29 8.12 22.02
N ASN A 471 -8.28 7.32 22.39
CA ASN A 471 -9.26 7.60 23.45
C ASN A 471 -8.74 7.31 24.87
N LEU A 472 -7.49 6.86 25.03
CA LEU A 472 -6.87 6.55 26.30
C LEU A 472 -5.66 7.47 26.57
N SER A 473 -5.37 7.73 27.85
CA SER A 473 -4.16 8.46 28.25
C SER A 473 -2.89 7.66 27.94
N GLY A 474 -1.72 8.31 27.89
CA GLY A 474 -0.43 7.65 27.68
C GLY A 474 -0.15 6.54 28.68
N GLY A 475 -0.37 6.82 29.97
CA GLY A 475 -0.18 5.84 31.05
C GLY A 475 -1.20 4.69 31.01
N GLN A 476 -2.45 4.95 30.60
CA GLN A 476 -3.46 3.89 30.41
C GLN A 476 -3.06 2.95 29.27
N ARG A 477 -2.64 3.51 28.11
CA ARG A 477 -2.12 2.70 26.98
C ARG A 477 -0.94 1.83 27.41
N GLN A 478 -0.02 2.40 28.17
CA GLN A 478 1.17 1.69 28.63
C GLN A 478 0.80 0.52 29.54
N ARG A 479 -0.08 0.75 30.53
CA ARG A 479 -0.57 -0.30 31.43
C ARG A 479 -1.32 -1.42 30.70
N LEU A 480 -2.13 -1.10 29.70
CA LEU A 480 -2.79 -2.11 28.87
C LEU A 480 -1.79 -2.92 28.02
N ALA A 481 -0.72 -2.29 27.52
CA ALA A 481 0.33 -3.00 26.79
C ALA A 481 1.12 -3.94 27.72
N ILE A 482 1.38 -3.53 28.95
CA ILE A 482 1.97 -4.38 29.99
C ILE A 482 1.03 -5.56 30.30
N ALA A 483 -0.25 -5.29 30.56
CA ALA A 483 -1.26 -6.32 30.84
C ALA A 483 -1.36 -7.34 29.70
N ARG A 484 -1.34 -6.90 28.43
CA ARG A 484 -1.32 -7.78 27.25
C ARG A 484 -0.13 -8.74 27.27
N THR A 485 1.05 -8.26 27.64
CA THR A 485 2.26 -9.07 27.73
C THR A 485 2.20 -10.05 28.92
N LEU A 486 1.60 -9.64 30.04
CA LEU A 486 1.35 -10.53 31.18
C LEU A 486 0.37 -11.66 30.85
N VAL A 487 -0.69 -11.39 30.08
CA VAL A 487 -1.63 -12.40 29.59
C VAL A 487 -0.92 -13.46 28.75
N ALA A 488 0.11 -13.07 27.97
CA ALA A 488 0.89 -14.01 27.15
C ALA A 488 1.77 -14.97 27.98
N ARG A 489 2.15 -14.60 29.23
CA ARG A 489 3.00 -15.38 30.14
C ARG A 489 4.30 -15.89 29.49
N PRO A 490 5.12 -15.01 28.90
CA PRO A 490 6.38 -15.44 28.29
C PRO A 490 7.42 -15.84 29.34
N ALA A 491 8.42 -16.64 28.92
CA ALA A 491 9.55 -16.98 29.79
C ALA A 491 10.56 -15.83 29.94
N VAL A 492 10.59 -14.89 28.96
CA VAL A 492 11.44 -13.70 28.97
C VAL A 492 10.59 -12.47 28.75
N TYR A 493 10.56 -11.58 29.71
CA TYR A 493 9.89 -10.28 29.63
C TYR A 493 10.89 -9.18 29.28
N LEU A 494 10.59 -8.39 28.28
CA LEU A 494 11.38 -7.25 27.85
C LEU A 494 10.55 -5.96 28.01
N PHE A 495 11.05 -5.01 28.80
CA PHE A 495 10.42 -3.71 29.02
C PHE A 495 11.32 -2.61 28.44
N ASP A 496 10.90 -1.97 27.35
CA ASP A 496 11.65 -0.87 26.74
C ASP A 496 11.09 0.46 27.22
N ASP A 497 11.73 1.05 28.23
CA ASP A 497 11.38 2.34 28.87
C ASP A 497 9.86 2.46 29.22
N SER A 498 9.27 1.31 29.56
CA SER A 498 7.82 1.14 29.63
C SER A 498 7.18 1.75 30.88
N PHE A 499 7.98 2.28 31.79
CA PHE A 499 7.53 2.86 33.05
C PHE A 499 7.58 4.40 33.05
N SER A 500 8.24 5.00 32.05
CA SER A 500 8.48 6.45 31.98
C SER A 500 7.21 7.32 31.87
N ALA A 501 6.11 6.75 31.34
CA ALA A 501 4.82 7.43 31.18
C ALA A 501 3.93 7.35 32.44
N LEU A 502 4.40 6.68 33.50
CA LEU A 502 3.67 6.48 34.75
C LEU A 502 4.11 7.49 35.82
N ASP A 503 3.19 7.82 36.73
CA ASP A 503 3.54 8.56 37.96
C ASP A 503 4.33 7.65 38.90
N ASN A 504 5.10 8.25 39.79
CA ASN A 504 6.03 7.54 40.68
C ASN A 504 5.34 6.50 41.59
N ARG A 505 4.11 6.76 42.04
CA ARG A 505 3.34 5.84 42.87
C ARG A 505 2.88 4.62 42.09
N THR A 506 2.29 4.83 40.93
CA THR A 506 1.84 3.76 40.04
C THR A 506 3.02 2.92 39.57
N ASP A 507 4.17 3.54 39.22
CA ASP A 507 5.40 2.85 38.84
C ASP A 507 5.91 1.94 39.99
N ALA A 508 5.98 2.41 41.22
CA ALA A 508 6.44 1.62 42.36
C ALA A 508 5.51 0.40 42.62
N LEU A 509 4.18 0.62 42.60
CA LEU A 509 3.20 -0.44 42.83
C LEU A 509 3.25 -1.49 41.70
N LEU A 510 3.36 -1.04 40.46
CA LEU A 510 3.48 -1.91 39.29
C LEU A 510 4.73 -2.78 39.37
N ARG A 511 5.89 -2.21 39.68
CA ARG A 511 7.15 -2.97 39.78
C ARG A 511 7.09 -3.99 40.94
N ALA A 512 6.51 -3.64 42.07
CA ALA A 512 6.31 -4.58 43.17
C ALA A 512 5.38 -5.75 42.80
N ALA A 513 4.31 -5.48 42.02
CA ALA A 513 3.41 -6.51 41.53
C ALA A 513 4.08 -7.39 40.44
N LEU A 514 4.83 -6.76 39.52
CA LEU A 514 5.58 -7.47 38.49
C LEU A 514 6.62 -8.42 39.07
N ALA A 515 7.38 -7.99 40.10
CA ALA A 515 8.40 -8.82 40.73
C ALA A 515 7.82 -10.12 41.32
N LYS A 516 6.57 -10.10 41.80
CA LYS A 516 5.86 -11.30 42.27
C LYS A 516 5.35 -12.16 41.12
N GLU A 517 4.76 -11.53 40.11
CA GLU A 517 4.17 -12.24 38.95
C GLU A 517 5.21 -12.89 38.05
N THR A 518 6.40 -12.30 37.96
CA THR A 518 7.50 -12.77 37.12
C THR A 518 8.62 -13.47 37.86
N ALA A 519 8.34 -13.97 39.08
CA ALA A 519 9.35 -14.58 39.97
C ALA A 519 10.11 -15.76 39.34
N ASP A 520 9.46 -16.52 38.46
CA ASP A 520 10.07 -17.66 37.75
C ASP A 520 10.56 -17.31 36.33
N ALA A 521 10.33 -16.08 35.87
CA ALA A 521 10.67 -15.64 34.53
C ALA A 521 11.95 -14.78 34.51
N THR A 522 12.50 -14.58 33.33
CA THR A 522 13.60 -13.63 33.12
C THR A 522 13.03 -12.26 32.79
N VAL A 523 13.47 -11.24 33.48
CA VAL A 523 13.04 -9.87 33.25
C VAL A 523 14.20 -9.02 32.78
N VAL A 524 14.07 -8.35 31.64
CA VAL A 524 15.03 -7.36 31.15
C VAL A 524 14.32 -6.01 31.04
N ILE A 525 14.83 -5.01 31.75
CA ILE A 525 14.27 -3.67 31.81
C ILE A 525 15.27 -2.69 31.21
N VAL A 526 14.89 -2.01 30.16
CA VAL A 526 15.59 -0.80 29.70
C VAL A 526 14.92 0.40 30.35
N ALA A 527 15.71 1.22 31.03
CA ALA A 527 15.21 2.45 31.63
C ALA A 527 16.23 3.58 31.51
N GLN A 528 15.72 4.81 31.62
CA GLN A 528 16.53 6.02 31.69
C GLN A 528 16.59 6.54 33.14
N ARG A 529 15.64 6.13 34.00
CA ARG A 529 15.56 6.57 35.41
C ARG A 529 16.29 5.60 36.33
N VAL A 530 17.19 6.12 37.15
CA VAL A 530 17.92 5.35 38.18
C VAL A 530 16.96 4.66 39.15
N ALA A 531 15.90 5.33 39.56
CA ALA A 531 14.87 4.77 40.44
C ALA A 531 14.24 3.48 39.91
N THR A 532 14.20 3.29 38.56
CA THR A 532 13.66 2.10 37.94
C THR A 532 14.64 0.92 37.98
N VAL A 533 15.95 1.17 37.94
CA VAL A 533 16.98 0.13 37.81
C VAL A 533 17.65 -0.20 39.13
N ARG A 534 17.56 0.66 40.18
CA ARG A 534 18.23 0.50 41.47
C ARG A 534 17.96 -0.86 42.14
N GLY A 535 16.73 -1.39 42.02
CA GLY A 535 16.34 -2.67 42.63
C GLY A 535 16.58 -3.90 41.73
N ALA A 536 17.27 -3.77 40.62
CA ALA A 536 17.57 -4.91 39.72
C ALA A 536 18.70 -5.77 40.29
N ASP A 537 18.62 -7.09 40.10
CA ASP A 537 19.67 -8.03 40.52
C ASP A 537 20.99 -7.77 39.80
N ARG A 538 20.89 -7.26 38.56
CA ARG A 538 22.04 -6.90 37.73
C ARG A 538 21.73 -5.69 36.86
N ILE A 539 22.65 -4.75 36.83
CA ILE A 539 22.58 -3.56 36.00
C ILE A 539 23.71 -3.66 34.96
N VAL A 540 23.39 -3.39 33.71
CA VAL A 540 24.32 -3.27 32.58
C VAL A 540 24.34 -1.82 32.15
N VAL A 541 25.49 -1.19 32.19
CA VAL A 541 25.69 0.20 31.76
C VAL A 541 26.11 0.18 30.30
N LEU A 542 25.31 0.78 29.43
CA LEU A 542 25.55 0.86 28.00
C LEU A 542 25.92 2.29 27.62
N ASP A 543 27.10 2.48 27.05
CA ASP A 543 27.56 3.76 26.55
C ASP A 543 28.18 3.60 25.17
N GLU A 544 27.85 4.50 24.24
CA GLU A 544 28.27 4.48 22.81
C GLU A 544 28.20 3.10 22.16
N GLY A 545 27.17 2.31 22.48
CA GLY A 545 26.94 0.97 21.95
C GLY A 545 27.82 -0.13 22.56
N ARG A 546 28.52 0.12 23.66
CA ARG A 546 29.37 -0.82 24.40
C ARG A 546 28.90 -1.00 25.83
N VAL A 547 29.10 -2.17 26.40
CA VAL A 547 28.94 -2.40 27.82
C VAL A 547 30.18 -1.85 28.52
N VAL A 548 30.02 -0.82 29.33
CA VAL A 548 31.11 -0.19 30.09
C VAL A 548 31.13 -0.63 31.54
N GLY A 549 30.01 -1.05 32.11
CA GLY A 549 29.92 -1.56 33.49
C GLY A 549 28.83 -2.62 33.62
N THR A 550 29.03 -3.53 34.57
CA THR A 550 28.05 -4.55 34.96
C THR A 550 28.18 -4.90 36.42
N GLY A 551 27.10 -4.78 37.19
CA GLY A 551 27.08 -5.06 38.64
C GLY A 551 25.74 -4.77 39.29
N THR A 552 25.69 -4.77 40.61
CA THR A 552 24.59 -4.22 41.37
C THR A 552 24.66 -2.70 41.45
N HIS A 553 23.61 -2.04 41.93
CA HIS A 553 23.60 -0.60 42.14
C HIS A 553 24.79 -0.11 42.97
N GLU A 554 25.04 -0.76 44.09
CA GLU A 554 26.11 -0.39 45.03
C GLU A 554 27.52 -0.61 44.43
N GLU A 555 27.73 -1.73 43.70
CA GLU A 555 28.99 -2.01 43.02
C GLU A 555 29.29 -0.95 41.95
N LEU A 556 28.30 -0.66 41.07
CA LEU A 556 28.49 0.30 40.00
C LEU A 556 28.62 1.74 40.51
N LEU A 557 27.88 2.11 41.57
CA LEU A 557 28.02 3.44 42.14
C LEU A 557 29.43 3.68 42.69
N ARG A 558 30.07 2.63 43.22
CA ARG A 558 31.45 2.68 43.71
C ARG A 558 32.49 2.63 42.59
N ASP A 559 32.33 1.72 41.66
CA ASP A 559 33.42 1.30 40.76
C ASP A 559 33.28 1.82 39.29
N ASP A 560 32.07 2.25 38.87
CA ASP A 560 31.81 2.70 37.52
C ASP A 560 31.56 4.22 37.44
N PRO A 561 32.46 4.98 36.78
CA PRO A 561 32.33 6.44 36.68
C PRO A 561 31.12 6.87 35.84
N THR A 562 30.78 6.15 34.77
CA THR A 562 29.64 6.45 33.90
C THR A 562 28.33 6.26 34.62
N TYR A 563 28.21 5.14 35.38
CA TYR A 563 27.02 4.91 36.18
C TYR A 563 26.84 5.97 37.28
N ARG A 564 27.93 6.33 37.93
CA ARG A 564 27.93 7.38 38.96
C ARG A 564 27.48 8.73 38.39
N GLU A 565 27.96 9.10 37.23
CA GLU A 565 27.56 10.32 36.53
C GLU A 565 26.04 10.31 36.22
N ILE A 566 25.52 9.18 35.70
CA ILE A 566 24.08 9.01 35.47
C ILE A 566 23.28 9.17 36.77
N VAL A 567 23.74 8.57 37.87
CA VAL A 567 23.06 8.65 39.16
C VAL A 567 23.05 10.08 39.67
N LEU A 568 24.20 10.75 39.73
CA LEU A 568 24.35 12.13 40.23
C LEU A 568 23.63 13.17 39.36
N SER A 569 23.39 12.86 38.09
CA SER A 569 22.56 13.71 37.20
C SER A 569 21.06 13.67 37.54
N GLN A 570 20.61 12.68 38.31
CA GLN A 570 19.18 12.46 38.60
C GLN A 570 18.82 12.52 40.07
N LEU A 571 19.77 12.27 40.95
CA LEU A 571 19.60 12.20 42.41
C LEU A 571 20.63 13.12 43.09
N THR A 572 20.27 13.66 44.26
CA THR A 572 21.26 14.31 45.13
C THR A 572 22.22 13.26 45.72
N GLU A 573 23.42 13.67 46.16
CA GLU A 573 24.38 12.72 46.74
C GLU A 573 23.79 11.99 47.97
N GLU A 574 22.90 12.65 48.74
CA GLU A 574 22.21 12.07 49.90
C GLU A 574 21.15 11.04 49.51
N ASP A 575 20.47 11.22 48.36
CA ASP A 575 19.47 10.24 47.81
C ASP A 575 20.12 9.09 47.05
N ALA A 576 21.37 9.23 46.65
CA ALA A 576 22.13 8.25 45.87
C ALA A 576 22.80 7.18 46.76
N ALA A 577 23.10 7.47 48.03
CA ALA A 577 23.63 6.56 49.04
C ALA A 577 22.50 5.73 49.67
#